data_6c2940f0bcf5730a48c4930f9fb58c21
#
_entry.id   6c2940f0bcf5730a48c4930f9fb58c21
#
_cell.length_a   1.000
_cell.length_b   1.000
_cell.length_c   1.000
_cell.angle_alpha   90.00
_cell.angle_beta   90.00
_cell.angle_gamma   90.00
#
_symmetry.space_group_name_H-M   'P 1'
#
loop_
_entity.id
_entity.type
_entity.pdbx_description
1 polymer ?
#
loop_
_entity_poly.entity_id
_entity_poly.type
_entity_poly.pdbx_seq_one_letter_code
_entity_poly.pdbx_strand_id
1 'polypeptide(L)'
;MLFKEIISFGIGILIIQLYFIVAKHFGIIDKPSDRSSHVVPTLRGGGILFPLIYMLVGITSVYFGYHAISLWFVLGIFLIATISFWDDVATLSPKIRVIVHVLSVAILIWQTGIYEYGFLIVLLSIILIIGSINAYNFMDGINGITALYSMVVVGSLTYKLPEMRLQYLLVAIIVFAIYNVRKKAVCFSGDVGSVSLAYIIAFCIAKLMVNTQEIKWIFLLGIYGIDSIVTILYRLKRKENIFKPHRTHLYQYLANEKGMSHVSVSLIYAVAQALLSYVVITGNFVNVLIAFGIALVIYLAVRLKLGLD
;
A
#
# COMPACT_ATOMS: atom_id res chain seq x y z
N MET A 1 -24.44 -8.64 -9.44
CA MET A 1 -23.18 -8.34 -8.76
C MET A 1 -22.02 -8.96 -9.56
N LEU A 2 -21.95 -10.25 -9.70
CA LEU A 2 -20.85 -10.99 -10.39
C LEU A 2 -20.53 -10.48 -11.82
N PHE A 3 -21.52 -10.01 -12.59
CA PHE A 3 -21.31 -9.53 -13.95
C PHE A 3 -20.48 -8.24 -14.03
N LYS A 4 -20.65 -7.32 -13.08
CA LYS A 4 -19.88 -6.06 -13.04
C LYS A 4 -18.43 -6.29 -12.67
N GLU A 5 -18.15 -7.21 -11.77
CA GLU A 5 -16.79 -7.61 -11.39
C GLU A 5 -16.09 -8.33 -12.54
N ILE A 6 -16.79 -9.17 -13.32
CA ILE A 6 -16.23 -9.80 -14.54
C ILE A 6 -15.86 -8.74 -15.58
N ILE A 7 -16.72 -7.76 -15.81
CA ILE A 7 -16.40 -6.65 -16.73
C ILE A 7 -15.19 -5.86 -16.22
N SER A 8 -15.16 -5.53 -14.93
CA SER A 8 -14.03 -4.82 -14.32
C SER A 8 -12.72 -5.61 -14.44
N PHE A 9 -12.77 -6.93 -14.29
CA PHE A 9 -11.62 -7.80 -14.50
C PHE A 9 -11.13 -7.75 -15.95
N GLY A 10 -12.04 -7.86 -16.93
CA GLY A 10 -11.70 -7.74 -18.35
C GLY A 10 -11.09 -6.38 -18.70
N ILE A 11 -11.66 -5.28 -18.18
CA ILE A 11 -11.12 -3.92 -18.32
C ILE A 11 -9.74 -3.83 -17.69
N GLY A 12 -9.54 -4.40 -16.50
CA GLY A 12 -8.25 -4.43 -15.81
C GLY A 12 -7.17 -5.15 -16.62
N ILE A 13 -7.50 -6.31 -17.20
CA ILE A 13 -6.60 -7.05 -18.11
C ILE A 13 -6.23 -6.19 -19.33
N LEU A 14 -7.21 -5.52 -19.95
CA LEU A 14 -6.96 -4.67 -21.09
C LEU A 14 -6.04 -3.50 -20.75
N ILE A 15 -6.31 -2.79 -19.64
CA ILE A 15 -5.50 -1.65 -19.20
C ILE A 15 -4.06 -2.08 -18.92
N ILE A 16 -3.84 -3.19 -18.21
CA ILE A 16 -2.47 -3.62 -17.88
C ILE A 16 -1.71 -4.09 -19.13
N GLN A 17 -2.37 -4.72 -20.09
CA GLN A 17 -1.75 -5.11 -21.36
C GLN A 17 -1.37 -3.88 -22.20
N LEU A 18 -2.26 -2.88 -22.29
CA LEU A 18 -1.95 -1.61 -22.95
C LEU A 18 -0.78 -0.92 -22.25
N TYR A 19 -0.78 -0.91 -20.92
CA TYR A 19 0.35 -0.38 -20.15
C TYR A 19 1.67 -1.10 -20.48
N PHE A 20 1.69 -2.41 -20.63
CA PHE A 20 2.91 -3.15 -20.98
C PHE A 20 3.46 -2.74 -22.35
N ILE A 21 2.59 -2.44 -23.33
CA ILE A 21 3.00 -1.93 -24.64
C ILE A 21 3.67 -0.56 -24.47
N VAL A 22 3.02 0.35 -23.74
CA VAL A 22 3.54 1.69 -23.47
C VAL A 22 4.85 1.62 -22.69
N ALA A 23 4.90 0.84 -21.60
CA ALA A 23 6.08 0.73 -20.76
C ALA A 23 7.29 0.16 -21.51
N LYS A 24 7.08 -0.82 -22.41
CA LYS A 24 8.15 -1.34 -23.29
C LYS A 24 8.62 -0.29 -24.28
N HIS A 25 7.69 0.44 -24.91
CA HIS A 25 8.03 1.47 -25.91
C HIS A 25 8.86 2.61 -25.31
N PHE A 26 8.50 3.06 -24.09
CA PHE A 26 9.21 4.14 -23.39
C PHE A 26 10.35 3.66 -22.48
N GLY A 27 10.62 2.35 -22.43
CA GLY A 27 11.69 1.80 -21.62
C GLY A 27 11.50 1.98 -20.11
N ILE A 28 10.23 1.95 -19.61
CA ILE A 28 9.93 2.04 -18.18
C ILE A 28 10.23 0.69 -17.54
N ILE A 29 11.51 0.49 -17.23
CA ILE A 29 12.07 -0.79 -16.78
C ILE A 29 12.90 -0.55 -15.53
N ASP A 30 12.66 -1.34 -14.49
CA ASP A 30 13.53 -1.43 -13.32
C ASP A 30 14.71 -2.36 -13.64
N LYS A 31 15.90 -1.77 -13.63
CA LYS A 31 17.15 -2.50 -13.86
C LYS A 31 17.72 -2.98 -12.54
N PRO A 32 18.21 -4.23 -12.45
CA PRO A 32 18.86 -4.73 -11.27
C PRO A 32 19.98 -3.81 -10.79
N SER A 33 20.07 -3.62 -9.47
CA SER A 33 21.13 -2.90 -8.78
C SER A 33 21.57 -3.71 -7.57
N ASP A 34 22.67 -3.37 -6.92
CA ASP A 34 23.20 -4.08 -5.73
C ASP A 34 22.19 -4.20 -4.57
N ARG A 35 21.19 -3.31 -4.55
CA ARG A 35 20.12 -3.29 -3.55
C ARG A 35 18.81 -3.95 -4.01
N SER A 36 18.70 -4.34 -5.27
CA SER A 36 17.50 -4.98 -5.81
C SER A 36 17.37 -6.42 -5.32
N SER A 37 16.14 -6.88 -5.12
CA SER A 37 15.83 -8.29 -4.84
C SER A 37 15.59 -9.10 -6.12
N HIS A 38 15.75 -8.49 -7.30
CA HIS A 38 15.59 -9.13 -8.60
C HIS A 38 16.89 -9.06 -9.40
N VAL A 39 17.08 -10.01 -10.31
CA VAL A 39 18.28 -10.15 -11.15
C VAL A 39 18.00 -9.96 -12.64
N VAL A 40 16.75 -9.77 -13.02
CA VAL A 40 16.31 -9.60 -14.42
C VAL A 40 15.61 -8.26 -14.56
N PRO A 41 15.91 -7.46 -15.61
CA PRO A 41 15.18 -6.24 -15.92
C PRO A 41 13.68 -6.52 -16.02
N THR A 42 12.86 -5.77 -15.29
CA THR A 42 11.42 -6.01 -15.14
C THR A 42 10.66 -4.72 -15.38
N LEU A 43 9.49 -4.79 -16.04
CA LEU A 43 8.63 -3.61 -16.26
C LEU A 43 8.26 -2.98 -14.90
N ARG A 44 8.34 -1.65 -14.80
CA ARG A 44 7.98 -0.89 -13.60
C ARG A 44 6.64 -0.19 -13.79
N GLY A 45 5.93 0.10 -12.71
CA GLY A 45 4.70 0.90 -12.74
C GLY A 45 3.43 0.13 -13.14
N GLY A 46 3.44 -1.22 -13.13
CA GLY A 46 2.23 -2.00 -13.40
C GLY A 46 1.09 -1.74 -12.42
N GLY A 47 1.41 -1.19 -11.24
CA GLY A 47 0.44 -0.76 -10.23
C GLY A 47 -0.38 0.49 -10.60
N ILE A 48 -0.09 1.13 -11.75
CA ILE A 48 -0.94 2.21 -12.31
C ILE A 48 -2.40 1.76 -12.47
N LEU A 49 -2.62 0.46 -12.58
CA LEU A 49 -3.95 -0.14 -12.64
C LEU A 49 -4.82 0.24 -11.44
N PHE A 50 -4.24 0.36 -10.24
CA PHE A 50 -4.99 0.63 -9.01
C PHE A 50 -5.63 2.02 -9.01
N PRO A 51 -4.88 3.12 -9.18
CA PRO A 51 -5.47 4.44 -9.25
C PRO A 51 -6.39 4.60 -10.46
N LEU A 52 -6.06 4.06 -11.64
CA LEU A 52 -6.89 4.19 -12.83
C LEU A 52 -8.28 3.56 -12.65
N ILE A 53 -8.34 2.30 -12.20
CA ILE A 53 -9.62 1.62 -11.95
C ILE A 53 -10.40 2.35 -10.86
N TYR A 54 -9.75 2.77 -9.77
CA TYR A 54 -10.49 3.36 -8.67
C TYR A 54 -10.92 4.80 -8.94
N MET A 55 -10.16 5.57 -9.73
CA MET A 55 -10.63 6.87 -10.24
C MET A 55 -11.83 6.70 -11.19
N LEU A 56 -11.81 5.70 -12.07
CA LEU A 56 -12.95 5.40 -12.93
C LEU A 56 -14.20 5.04 -12.12
N VAL A 57 -14.05 4.25 -11.07
CA VAL A 57 -15.14 3.94 -10.12
C VAL A 57 -15.64 5.21 -9.42
N GLY A 58 -14.75 6.09 -9.02
CA GLY A 58 -15.10 7.38 -8.40
C GLY A 58 -15.90 8.27 -9.34
N ILE A 59 -15.40 8.50 -10.56
CA ILE A 59 -16.06 9.33 -11.57
C ILE A 59 -17.45 8.77 -11.92
N THR A 60 -17.54 7.46 -12.19
CA THR A 60 -18.83 6.83 -12.51
C THR A 60 -19.79 6.85 -11.32
N SER A 61 -19.26 6.73 -10.08
CA SER A 61 -20.08 6.83 -8.88
C SER A 61 -20.73 8.21 -8.74
N VAL A 62 -19.97 9.27 -8.97
CA VAL A 62 -20.49 10.64 -8.94
C VAL A 62 -21.52 10.86 -10.06
N TYR A 63 -21.22 10.39 -11.29
CA TYR A 63 -22.13 10.53 -12.43
C TYR A 63 -23.49 9.85 -12.18
N PHE A 64 -23.50 8.69 -11.52
CA PHE A 64 -24.72 7.96 -11.16
C PHE A 64 -25.32 8.35 -9.81
N GLY A 65 -24.87 9.45 -9.18
CA GLY A 65 -25.43 9.96 -7.95
C GLY A 65 -25.05 9.17 -6.67
N TYR A 66 -24.01 8.37 -6.72
CA TYR A 66 -23.48 7.69 -5.52
C TYR A 66 -22.46 8.60 -4.83
N HIS A 67 -22.78 9.10 -3.64
CA HIS A 67 -21.99 10.15 -2.98
C HIS A 67 -20.85 9.62 -2.06
N ALA A 68 -20.64 8.31 -1.97
CA ALA A 68 -19.61 7.76 -1.10
C ALA A 68 -18.17 8.08 -1.52
N ILE A 69 -17.94 8.28 -2.82
CA ILE A 69 -16.65 8.67 -3.41
C ILE A 69 -16.85 10.05 -4.05
N SER A 70 -16.14 11.06 -3.54
CA SER A 70 -16.23 12.44 -4.04
C SER A 70 -15.21 12.70 -5.16
N LEU A 71 -15.47 13.70 -6.00
CA LEU A 71 -14.50 14.17 -7.00
C LEU A 71 -13.21 14.71 -6.36
N TRP A 72 -13.28 15.27 -5.15
CA TRP A 72 -12.11 15.72 -4.43
C TRP A 72 -11.20 14.56 -4.04
N PHE A 73 -11.78 13.44 -3.61
CA PHE A 73 -10.99 12.24 -3.34
C PHE A 73 -10.35 11.68 -4.63
N VAL A 74 -11.09 11.69 -5.75
CA VAL A 74 -10.55 11.34 -7.07
C VAL A 74 -9.40 12.27 -7.46
N LEU A 75 -9.51 13.59 -7.19
CA LEU A 75 -8.42 14.54 -7.39
C LEU A 75 -7.20 14.21 -6.54
N GLY A 76 -7.39 13.85 -5.26
CA GLY A 76 -6.29 13.42 -4.38
C GLY A 76 -5.55 12.20 -4.92
N ILE A 77 -6.30 11.18 -5.42
CA ILE A 77 -5.72 10.00 -6.07
C ILE A 77 -4.97 10.41 -7.34
N PHE A 78 -5.55 11.26 -8.16
CA PHE A 78 -4.92 11.74 -9.40
C PHE A 78 -3.58 12.44 -9.12
N LEU A 79 -3.54 13.36 -8.16
CA LEU A 79 -2.33 14.10 -7.80
C LEU A 79 -1.22 13.14 -7.35
N ILE A 80 -1.54 12.24 -6.40
CA ILE A 80 -0.54 11.34 -5.84
C ILE A 80 -0.08 10.28 -6.85
N ALA A 81 -0.99 9.78 -7.68
CA ALA A 81 -0.65 8.82 -8.73
C ALA A 81 0.21 9.45 -9.82
N THR A 82 -0.09 10.68 -10.23
CA THR A 82 0.66 11.39 -11.26
C THR A 82 2.10 11.65 -10.83
N ILE A 83 2.30 12.17 -9.62
CA ILE A 83 3.65 12.46 -9.13
C ILE A 83 4.47 11.18 -8.93
N SER A 84 3.84 10.10 -8.44
CA SER A 84 4.48 8.81 -8.23
C SER A 84 4.82 8.13 -9.55
N PHE A 85 3.94 8.21 -10.56
CA PHE A 85 4.23 7.71 -11.90
C PHE A 85 5.38 8.49 -12.55
N TRP A 86 5.41 9.80 -12.36
CA TRP A 86 6.53 10.61 -12.87
C TRP A 86 7.86 10.22 -12.22
N ASP A 87 7.86 9.94 -10.91
CA ASP A 87 9.06 9.45 -10.20
C ASP A 87 9.51 8.05 -10.70
N ASP A 88 8.57 7.20 -11.12
CA ASP A 88 8.88 5.90 -11.75
C ASP A 88 9.56 6.04 -13.13
N VAL A 89 9.24 7.10 -13.86
CA VAL A 89 9.78 7.36 -15.22
C VAL A 89 11.05 8.22 -15.18
N ALA A 90 11.06 9.25 -14.34
CA ALA A 90 12.15 10.22 -14.23
C ALA A 90 12.31 10.63 -12.76
N THR A 91 13.48 10.39 -12.18
CA THR A 91 13.74 10.69 -10.76
C THR A 91 13.42 12.13 -10.43
N LEU A 92 12.46 12.34 -9.55
CA LEU A 92 12.02 13.66 -9.10
C LEU A 92 12.75 14.11 -7.82
N SER A 93 12.78 15.41 -7.61
CA SER A 93 13.30 15.94 -6.35
C SER A 93 12.37 15.54 -5.20
N PRO A 94 12.92 15.09 -4.06
CA PRO A 94 12.09 14.73 -2.88
C PRO A 94 11.17 15.85 -2.41
N LYS A 95 11.56 17.12 -2.62
CA LYS A 95 10.75 18.29 -2.23
C LYS A 95 9.42 18.35 -2.99
N ILE A 96 9.44 18.13 -4.31
CA ILE A 96 8.23 18.17 -5.14
C ILE A 96 7.29 17.02 -4.72
N ARG A 97 7.83 15.82 -4.50
CA ARG A 97 7.06 14.67 -4.02
C ARG A 97 6.37 14.98 -2.70
N VAL A 98 7.09 15.50 -1.71
CA VAL A 98 6.55 15.86 -0.40
C VAL A 98 5.43 16.90 -0.51
N ILE A 99 5.59 17.95 -1.34
CA ILE A 99 4.55 18.96 -1.54
C ILE A 99 3.26 18.32 -2.06
N VAL A 100 3.35 17.50 -3.10
CA VAL A 100 2.15 16.85 -3.68
C VAL A 100 1.53 15.85 -2.71
N HIS A 101 2.35 15.09 -1.95
CA HIS A 101 1.84 14.21 -0.91
C HIS A 101 1.08 15.00 0.17
N VAL A 102 1.63 16.12 0.64
CA VAL A 102 0.96 16.98 1.63
C VAL A 102 -0.36 17.53 1.08
N LEU A 103 -0.41 17.99 -0.18
CA LEU A 103 -1.65 18.45 -0.81
C LEU A 103 -2.69 17.34 -0.90
N SER A 104 -2.30 16.15 -1.34
CA SER A 104 -3.21 15.00 -1.42
C SER A 104 -3.72 14.59 -0.03
N VAL A 105 -2.85 14.59 0.98
CA VAL A 105 -3.23 14.28 2.37
C VAL A 105 -4.13 15.37 2.96
N ALA A 106 -3.94 16.64 2.62
CA ALA A 106 -4.84 17.72 3.02
C ALA A 106 -6.26 17.50 2.48
N ILE A 107 -6.39 17.08 1.21
CA ILE A 107 -7.68 16.69 0.63
C ILE A 107 -8.28 15.50 1.40
N LEU A 108 -7.50 14.50 1.76
CA LEU A 108 -7.93 13.36 2.55
C LEU A 108 -8.48 13.79 3.91
N ILE A 109 -7.71 14.62 4.65
CA ILE A 109 -8.11 15.14 5.98
C ILE A 109 -9.41 15.92 5.89
N TRP A 110 -9.55 16.78 4.85
CA TRP A 110 -10.77 17.53 4.63
C TRP A 110 -11.97 16.60 4.32
N GLN A 111 -11.80 15.64 3.42
CA GLN A 111 -12.86 14.72 3.01
C GLN A 111 -13.32 13.75 4.12
N THR A 112 -12.44 13.43 5.05
CA THR A 112 -12.77 12.54 6.19
C THR A 112 -13.31 13.28 7.41
N GLY A 113 -13.26 14.62 7.44
CA GLY A 113 -13.68 15.41 8.59
C GLY A 113 -12.66 15.44 9.74
N ILE A 114 -11.45 14.92 9.56
CA ILE A 114 -10.41 14.94 10.61
C ILE A 114 -10.07 16.36 11.07
N TYR A 115 -10.24 17.37 10.20
CA TYR A 115 -9.98 18.77 10.55
C TYR A 115 -10.85 19.29 11.70
N GLU A 116 -12.01 18.67 11.97
CA GLU A 116 -12.92 19.05 13.06
C GLU A 116 -12.37 18.68 14.46
N TYR A 117 -11.39 17.76 14.54
CA TYR A 117 -10.78 17.31 15.79
C TYR A 117 -9.66 18.22 16.32
N GLY A 118 -9.42 19.36 15.65
CA GLY A 118 -8.46 20.37 16.08
C GLY A 118 -7.04 20.15 15.57
N PHE A 119 -6.23 21.21 15.71
CA PHE A 119 -4.90 21.33 15.08
C PHE A 119 -3.94 20.17 15.40
N LEU A 120 -3.88 19.74 16.66
CA LEU A 120 -2.96 18.67 17.08
C LEU A 120 -3.30 17.33 16.39
N ILE A 121 -4.58 16.97 16.31
CA ILE A 121 -5.03 15.74 15.65
C ILE A 121 -4.76 15.82 14.15
N VAL A 122 -4.98 16.98 13.52
CA VAL A 122 -4.65 17.20 12.10
C VAL A 122 -3.15 16.99 11.86
N LEU A 123 -2.30 17.60 12.68
CA LEU A 123 -0.84 17.48 12.55
C LEU A 123 -0.37 16.04 12.70
N LEU A 124 -0.85 15.33 13.72
CA LEU A 124 -0.56 13.91 13.95
C LEU A 124 -1.06 13.04 12.78
N SER A 125 -2.25 13.31 12.26
CA SER A 125 -2.82 12.61 11.11
C SER A 125 -1.97 12.81 9.85
N ILE A 126 -1.49 14.02 9.57
CA ILE A 126 -0.58 14.27 8.43
C ILE A 126 0.67 13.41 8.55
N ILE A 127 1.32 13.41 9.73
CA ILE A 127 2.54 12.64 9.97
C ILE A 127 2.28 11.14 9.80
N LEU A 128 1.20 10.62 10.39
CA LEU A 128 0.86 9.20 10.34
C LEU A 128 0.48 8.75 8.92
N ILE A 129 -0.31 9.54 8.19
CA ILE A 129 -0.73 9.19 6.83
C ILE A 129 0.47 9.22 5.88
N ILE A 130 1.29 10.28 5.89
CA ILE A 130 2.50 10.36 5.06
C ILE A 130 3.49 9.26 5.46
N GLY A 131 3.67 9.01 6.75
CA GLY A 131 4.49 7.92 7.26
C GLY A 131 4.00 6.56 6.78
N SER A 132 2.69 6.30 6.81
CA SER A 132 2.08 5.06 6.31
C SER A 132 2.26 4.89 4.81
N ILE A 133 2.12 5.96 4.02
CA ILE A 133 2.34 5.94 2.57
C ILE A 133 3.79 5.57 2.26
N ASN A 134 4.75 6.21 2.94
CA ASN A 134 6.17 5.89 2.75
C ASN A 134 6.51 4.47 3.23
N ALA A 135 5.99 4.05 4.38
CA ALA A 135 6.17 2.70 4.89
C ALA A 135 5.66 1.65 3.89
N TYR A 136 4.48 1.89 3.31
CA TYR A 136 3.89 1.01 2.30
C TYR A 136 4.77 0.90 1.05
N ASN A 137 5.34 2.02 0.59
CA ASN A 137 6.27 2.06 -0.52
C ASN A 137 7.58 1.31 -0.20
N PHE A 138 8.11 1.45 1.00
CA PHE A 138 9.31 0.71 1.43
C PHE A 138 9.08 -0.80 1.54
N MET A 139 7.85 -1.23 1.79
CA MET A 139 7.47 -2.64 1.84
C MET A 139 7.26 -3.26 0.46
N ASP A 140 7.27 -2.49 -0.63
CA ASP A 140 7.10 -2.97 -2.00
C ASP A 140 8.43 -3.41 -2.65
N GLY A 141 9.19 -4.29 -1.99
CA GLY A 141 10.54 -4.66 -2.46
C GLY A 141 10.72 -6.09 -2.95
N ILE A 142 9.69 -6.94 -2.92
CA ILE A 142 9.73 -8.33 -3.44
C ILE A 142 8.42 -8.70 -4.16
N ASN A 143 8.50 -9.69 -5.06
CA ASN A 143 7.34 -10.13 -5.83
C ASN A 143 6.20 -10.61 -4.92
N GLY A 144 5.01 -10.07 -5.12
CA GLY A 144 3.78 -10.50 -4.45
C GLY A 144 3.47 -9.77 -3.14
N ILE A 145 4.44 -9.13 -2.50
CA ILE A 145 4.23 -8.61 -1.14
C ILE A 145 3.14 -7.54 -1.10
N THR A 146 3.19 -6.57 -1.99
CA THR A 146 2.18 -5.52 -2.08
C THR A 146 0.82 -6.06 -2.54
N ALA A 147 0.81 -6.96 -3.54
CA ALA A 147 -0.44 -7.53 -4.03
C ALA A 147 -1.16 -8.35 -2.94
N LEU A 148 -0.48 -9.33 -2.34
CA LEU A 148 -1.10 -10.25 -1.37
C LEU A 148 -1.48 -9.53 -0.06
N TYR A 149 -0.63 -8.65 0.44
CA TYR A 149 -0.93 -7.86 1.62
C TYR A 149 -2.13 -6.95 1.38
N SER A 150 -2.15 -6.25 0.25
CA SER A 150 -3.25 -5.34 -0.08
C SER A 150 -4.57 -6.06 -0.34
N MET A 151 -4.55 -7.29 -0.87
CA MET A 151 -5.78 -8.11 -0.97
C MET A 151 -6.43 -8.32 0.39
N VAL A 152 -5.63 -8.58 1.42
CA VAL A 152 -6.12 -8.75 2.79
C VAL A 152 -6.71 -7.44 3.32
N VAL A 153 -5.95 -6.35 3.23
CA VAL A 153 -6.37 -5.05 3.77
C VAL A 153 -7.59 -4.52 3.04
N VAL A 154 -7.55 -4.49 1.71
CA VAL A 154 -8.67 -3.99 0.88
C VAL A 154 -9.89 -4.90 1.02
N GLY A 155 -9.70 -6.23 1.12
CA GLY A 155 -10.79 -7.17 1.41
C GLY A 155 -11.48 -6.88 2.75
N SER A 156 -10.70 -6.61 3.80
CA SER A 156 -11.21 -6.20 5.12
C SER A 156 -11.98 -4.88 5.07
N LEU A 157 -11.46 -3.90 4.34
CA LEU A 157 -12.11 -2.61 4.12
C LEU A 157 -13.37 -2.73 3.26
N THR A 158 -13.39 -3.60 2.25
CA THR A 158 -14.58 -3.87 1.43
C THR A 158 -15.75 -4.38 2.28
N TYR A 159 -15.45 -5.23 3.27
CA TYR A 159 -16.45 -5.74 4.19
C TYR A 159 -17.03 -4.65 5.12
N LYS A 160 -16.19 -3.67 5.52
CA LYS A 160 -16.57 -2.60 6.47
C LYS A 160 -17.12 -1.34 5.80
N LEU A 161 -16.75 -1.07 4.55
CA LEU A 161 -17.14 0.11 3.78
C LEU A 161 -17.68 -0.30 2.40
N PRO A 162 -18.80 -1.05 2.32
CA PRO A 162 -19.34 -1.52 1.05
C PRO A 162 -19.72 -0.39 0.10
N GLU A 163 -20.08 0.78 0.63
CA GLU A 163 -20.40 1.99 -0.14
C GLU A 163 -19.19 2.52 -0.92
N MET A 164 -17.96 2.28 -0.45
CA MET A 164 -16.73 2.71 -1.13
C MET A 164 -16.39 1.87 -2.36
N ARG A 165 -17.15 0.81 -2.64
CA ARG A 165 -17.00 -0.04 -3.83
C ARG A 165 -15.57 -0.57 -4.04
N LEU A 166 -14.88 -0.86 -2.94
CA LEU A 166 -13.50 -1.34 -2.93
C LEU A 166 -13.32 -2.71 -3.61
N GLN A 167 -14.42 -3.45 -3.88
CA GLN A 167 -14.38 -4.68 -4.67
C GLN A 167 -13.76 -4.47 -6.05
N TYR A 168 -13.91 -3.30 -6.67
CA TYR A 168 -13.28 -3.01 -7.96
C TYR A 168 -11.77 -2.77 -7.82
N LEU A 169 -11.34 -2.14 -6.72
CA LEU A 169 -9.93 -2.05 -6.39
C LEU A 169 -9.33 -3.43 -6.11
N LEU A 170 -10.09 -4.29 -5.40
CA LEU A 170 -9.67 -5.68 -5.15
C LEU A 170 -9.51 -6.46 -6.46
N VAL A 171 -10.42 -6.29 -7.42
CA VAL A 171 -10.29 -6.86 -8.76
C VAL A 171 -9.03 -6.36 -9.47
N ALA A 172 -8.73 -5.07 -9.39
CA ALA A 172 -7.50 -4.50 -9.96
C ALA A 172 -6.24 -5.12 -9.33
N ILE A 173 -6.23 -5.33 -8.01
CA ILE A 173 -5.13 -5.98 -7.30
C ILE A 173 -4.99 -7.46 -7.74
N ILE A 174 -6.09 -8.17 -7.92
CA ILE A 174 -6.08 -9.56 -8.42
C ILE A 174 -5.50 -9.62 -9.84
N VAL A 175 -5.91 -8.72 -10.73
CA VAL A 175 -5.36 -8.63 -12.09
C VAL A 175 -3.86 -8.38 -12.04
N PHE A 176 -3.40 -7.43 -11.24
CA PHE A 176 -1.95 -7.15 -11.07
C PHE A 176 -1.22 -8.38 -10.50
N ALA A 177 -1.80 -9.08 -9.54
CA ALA A 177 -1.22 -10.26 -8.91
C ALA A 177 -0.90 -11.37 -9.92
N ILE A 178 -1.71 -11.54 -10.98
CA ILE A 178 -1.45 -12.51 -12.06
C ILE A 178 -0.07 -12.29 -12.69
N TYR A 179 0.41 -11.06 -12.75
CA TYR A 179 1.69 -10.69 -13.37
C TYR A 179 2.83 -10.52 -12.36
N ASN A 180 2.51 -10.23 -11.10
CA ASN A 180 3.49 -9.93 -10.06
C ASN A 180 3.77 -11.10 -9.10
N VAL A 181 2.75 -11.88 -8.70
CA VAL A 181 2.90 -13.00 -7.74
C VAL A 181 3.48 -14.22 -8.47
N ARG A 182 4.75 -14.12 -8.83
CA ARG A 182 5.48 -15.13 -9.60
C ARG A 182 6.92 -15.22 -9.14
N LYS A 183 7.58 -16.37 -9.40
CA LYS A 183 9.03 -16.51 -9.18
C LYS A 183 9.82 -15.44 -9.96
N LYS A 184 9.40 -15.15 -11.20
CA LYS A 184 9.87 -14.04 -12.01
C LYS A 184 8.67 -13.15 -12.36
N ALA A 185 8.56 -12.00 -11.73
CA ALA A 185 7.49 -11.06 -12.02
C ALA A 185 7.59 -10.52 -13.46
N VAL A 186 6.45 -10.29 -14.10
CA VAL A 186 6.36 -9.61 -15.39
C VAL A 186 6.46 -8.10 -15.22
N CYS A 187 5.89 -7.59 -14.10
CA CYS A 187 5.96 -6.18 -13.74
C CYS A 187 6.01 -5.99 -12.23
N PHE A 188 6.59 -4.88 -11.80
CA PHE A 188 6.53 -4.36 -10.43
C PHE A 188 5.45 -3.29 -10.34
N SER A 189 4.94 -3.04 -9.11
CA SER A 189 3.91 -2.03 -8.89
C SER A 189 4.40 -0.63 -9.21
N GLY A 190 5.64 -0.34 -8.91
CA GLY A 190 6.23 0.99 -8.94
C GLY A 190 5.69 1.88 -7.82
N ASP A 191 6.26 3.08 -7.70
CA ASP A 191 5.80 4.09 -6.75
C ASP A 191 4.33 4.47 -7.05
N VAL A 192 3.95 4.53 -8.34
CA VAL A 192 2.56 4.79 -8.74
C VAL A 192 1.58 3.80 -8.13
N GLY A 193 1.95 2.52 -8.02
CA GLY A 193 1.09 1.49 -7.45
C GLY A 193 1.07 1.51 -5.93
N SER A 194 2.23 1.39 -5.29
CA SER A 194 2.35 1.29 -3.84
C SER A 194 1.84 2.54 -3.11
N VAL A 195 2.21 3.72 -3.59
CA VAL A 195 1.83 5.01 -2.99
C VAL A 195 0.33 5.31 -3.18
N SER A 196 -0.22 5.09 -4.39
CA SER A 196 -1.65 5.32 -4.63
C SER A 196 -2.52 4.36 -3.82
N LEU A 197 -2.11 3.11 -3.73
CA LEU A 197 -2.82 2.09 -2.96
C LEU A 197 -2.80 2.42 -1.47
N ALA A 198 -1.64 2.84 -0.95
CA ALA A 198 -1.51 3.30 0.44
C ALA A 198 -2.40 4.52 0.74
N TYR A 199 -2.49 5.48 -0.18
CA TYR A 199 -3.34 6.65 -0.05
C TYR A 199 -4.83 6.26 0.03
N ILE A 200 -5.30 5.36 -0.86
CA ILE A 200 -6.69 4.89 -0.86
C ILE A 200 -7.00 4.13 0.44
N ILE A 201 -6.10 3.25 0.88
CA ILE A 201 -6.23 2.50 2.12
C ILE A 201 -6.26 3.45 3.33
N ALA A 202 -5.35 4.43 3.38
CA ALA A 202 -5.30 5.42 4.46
C ALA A 202 -6.59 6.24 4.55
N PHE A 203 -7.16 6.65 3.39
CA PHE A 203 -8.46 7.31 3.35
C PHE A 203 -9.56 6.44 3.95
N CYS A 204 -9.64 5.17 3.56
CA CYS A 204 -10.65 4.26 4.06
C CYS A 204 -10.50 3.99 5.56
N ILE A 205 -9.28 3.83 6.05
CA ILE A 205 -9.00 3.67 7.50
C ILE A 205 -9.41 4.94 8.25
N ALA A 206 -9.00 6.13 7.77
CA ALA A 206 -9.37 7.40 8.38
C ALA A 206 -10.89 7.58 8.44
N LYS A 207 -11.60 7.26 7.35
CA LYS A 207 -13.06 7.28 7.28
C LYS A 207 -13.70 6.33 8.30
N LEU A 208 -13.17 5.10 8.45
CA LEU A 208 -13.63 4.17 9.49
C LEU A 208 -13.39 4.71 10.89
N MET A 209 -12.21 5.26 11.17
CA MET A 209 -11.88 5.82 12.48
C MET A 209 -12.83 6.97 12.85
N VAL A 210 -13.09 7.89 11.89
CA VAL A 210 -14.03 9.00 12.11
C VAL A 210 -15.46 8.51 12.27
N ASN A 211 -15.93 7.58 11.43
CA ASN A 211 -17.31 7.08 11.49
C ASN A 211 -17.61 6.25 12.74
N THR A 212 -16.63 5.48 13.22
CA THR A 212 -16.83 4.57 14.35
C THR A 212 -16.28 5.09 15.68
N GLN A 213 -15.48 6.16 15.64
CA GLN A 213 -14.73 6.70 16.79
C GLN A 213 -13.77 5.67 17.42
N GLU A 214 -13.31 4.68 16.60
CA GLU A 214 -12.44 3.61 17.06
C GLU A 214 -11.07 3.69 16.36
N ILE A 215 -10.02 3.90 17.15
CA ILE A 215 -8.62 3.95 16.65
C ILE A 215 -8.09 2.58 16.21
N LYS A 216 -8.74 1.48 16.57
CA LYS A 216 -8.26 0.12 16.25
C LYS A 216 -8.09 -0.14 14.75
N TRP A 217 -8.78 0.60 13.90
CA TRP A 217 -8.70 0.44 12.42
C TRP A 217 -7.31 0.69 11.85
N ILE A 218 -6.45 1.43 12.55
CA ILE A 218 -5.05 1.65 12.12
C ILE A 218 -4.26 0.33 12.06
N PHE A 219 -4.63 -0.68 12.86
CA PHE A 219 -3.99 -1.99 12.89
C PHE A 219 -4.29 -2.86 11.65
N LEU A 220 -5.16 -2.39 10.73
CA LEU A 220 -5.24 -2.95 9.38
C LEU A 220 -3.92 -2.77 8.57
N LEU A 221 -3.02 -1.91 9.03
CA LEU A 221 -1.65 -1.77 8.52
C LEU A 221 -0.60 -2.33 9.51
N GLY A 222 -1.01 -3.11 10.51
CA GLY A 222 -0.19 -3.44 11.67
C GLY A 222 1.10 -4.19 11.33
N ILE A 223 1.08 -5.18 10.44
CA ILE A 223 2.28 -5.99 10.12
C ILE A 223 3.30 -5.16 9.33
N TYR A 224 2.88 -4.35 8.37
CA TYR A 224 3.77 -3.40 7.69
C TYR A 224 4.29 -2.33 8.65
N GLY A 225 3.44 -1.88 9.59
CA GLY A 225 3.82 -0.95 10.65
C GLY A 225 4.90 -1.53 11.55
N ILE A 226 4.77 -2.78 12.00
CA ILE A 226 5.80 -3.46 12.82
C ILE A 226 7.14 -3.48 12.07
N ASP A 227 7.18 -4.00 10.83
CA ASP A 227 8.44 -4.10 10.09
C ASP A 227 9.08 -2.73 9.86
N SER A 228 8.28 -1.75 9.42
CA SER A 228 8.80 -0.42 9.11
C SER A 228 9.29 0.31 10.37
N ILE A 229 8.49 0.35 11.44
CA ILE A 229 8.84 1.07 12.67
C ILE A 229 10.04 0.43 13.35
N VAL A 230 10.03 -0.91 13.51
CA VAL A 230 11.15 -1.61 14.16
C VAL A 230 12.43 -1.43 13.36
N THR A 231 12.36 -1.53 12.02
CA THR A 231 13.54 -1.29 11.16
C THR A 231 14.08 0.14 11.31
N ILE A 232 13.21 1.15 11.34
CA ILE A 232 13.63 2.55 11.56
C ILE A 232 14.28 2.71 12.93
N LEU A 233 13.71 2.14 14.00
CA LEU A 233 14.26 2.21 15.34
C LEU A 233 15.66 1.58 15.45
N TYR A 234 15.89 0.41 14.83
CA TYR A 234 17.20 -0.22 14.77
C TYR A 234 18.22 0.61 14.00
N ARG A 235 17.82 1.22 12.89
CA ARG A 235 18.69 2.13 12.12
C ARG A 235 19.06 3.38 12.90
N LEU A 236 18.11 3.96 13.64
CA LEU A 236 18.38 5.09 14.54
C LEU A 236 19.37 4.70 15.67
N LYS A 237 19.18 3.50 16.27
CA LYS A 237 20.12 2.96 17.27
C LYS A 237 21.54 2.83 16.72
N ARG A 238 21.67 2.43 15.45
CA ARG A 238 22.95 2.32 14.73
C ARG A 238 23.47 3.68 14.21
N LYS A 239 22.76 4.79 14.48
CA LYS A 239 23.10 6.14 13.98
C LYS A 239 23.12 6.22 12.44
N GLU A 240 22.37 5.38 11.76
CA GLU A 240 22.25 5.41 10.31
C GLU A 240 21.30 6.52 9.85
N ASN A 241 21.56 7.09 8.68
CA ASN A 241 20.64 8.03 8.06
C ASN A 241 19.40 7.29 7.52
N ILE A 242 18.25 7.46 8.18
CA ILE A 242 16.99 6.82 7.84
C ILE A 242 16.43 7.23 6.47
N PHE A 243 16.87 8.36 5.91
CA PHE A 243 16.47 8.85 4.58
C PHE A 243 17.30 8.23 3.44
N LYS A 244 18.37 7.51 3.74
CA LYS A 244 19.13 6.78 2.73
C LYS A 244 18.47 5.43 2.43
N PRO A 245 18.39 5.01 1.15
CA PRO A 245 17.89 3.68 0.78
C PRO A 245 18.64 2.57 1.51
N HIS A 246 17.93 1.50 1.89
CA HIS A 246 18.49 0.38 2.65
C HIS A 246 17.79 -0.95 2.31
N ARG A 247 18.33 -2.07 2.83
CA ARG A 247 17.80 -3.44 2.66
C ARG A 247 17.73 -4.17 4.00
N THR A 248 17.25 -3.50 5.04
CA THR A 248 17.28 -4.02 6.43
C THR A 248 15.90 -4.41 6.98
N HIS A 249 14.86 -4.34 6.15
CA HIS A 249 13.54 -4.89 6.50
C HIS A 249 13.60 -6.41 6.64
N LEU A 250 12.84 -6.98 7.57
CA LEU A 250 12.84 -8.42 7.79
C LEU A 250 12.44 -9.19 6.53
N TYR A 251 11.43 -8.73 5.78
CA TYR A 251 11.01 -9.38 4.55
C TYR A 251 12.14 -9.46 3.50
N GLN A 252 12.95 -8.39 3.38
CA GLN A 252 14.09 -8.36 2.46
C GLN A 252 15.17 -9.34 2.90
N TYR A 253 15.46 -9.41 4.19
CA TYR A 253 16.44 -10.34 4.73
C TYR A 253 16.02 -11.81 4.52
N LEU A 254 14.75 -12.13 4.76
CA LEU A 254 14.21 -13.47 4.52
C LEU A 254 14.33 -13.88 3.05
N ALA A 255 14.03 -12.95 2.13
CA ALA A 255 14.08 -13.23 0.71
C ALA A 255 15.53 -13.27 0.17
N ASN A 256 16.37 -12.29 0.52
CA ASN A 256 17.66 -12.10 -0.13
C ASN A 256 18.77 -12.87 0.58
N GLU A 257 18.80 -12.88 1.93
CA GLU A 257 19.90 -13.49 2.70
C GLU A 257 19.57 -14.94 3.10
N LYS A 258 18.31 -15.23 3.42
CA LYS A 258 17.88 -16.62 3.74
C LYS A 258 17.41 -17.40 2.52
N GLY A 259 17.33 -16.76 1.34
CA GLY A 259 16.98 -17.44 0.10
C GLY A 259 15.54 -17.95 0.04
N MET A 260 14.65 -17.46 0.91
CA MET A 260 13.22 -17.81 0.84
C MET A 260 12.61 -17.25 -0.46
N SER A 261 11.66 -18.00 -1.06
CA SER A 261 10.98 -17.48 -2.24
C SER A 261 10.21 -16.19 -1.91
N HIS A 262 10.23 -15.21 -2.83
CA HIS A 262 9.49 -13.95 -2.67
C HIS A 262 8.01 -14.21 -2.33
N VAL A 263 7.39 -15.16 -3.04
CA VAL A 263 5.97 -15.51 -2.83
C VAL A 263 5.74 -16.10 -1.44
N SER A 264 6.66 -16.94 -0.92
CA SER A 264 6.53 -17.49 0.43
C SER A 264 6.61 -16.40 1.50
N VAL A 265 7.56 -15.47 1.37
CA VAL A 265 7.67 -14.33 2.31
C VAL A 265 6.42 -13.45 2.22
N SER A 266 5.95 -13.16 1.02
CA SER A 266 4.74 -12.34 0.79
C SER A 266 3.49 -13.00 1.39
N LEU A 267 3.37 -14.33 1.29
CA LEU A 267 2.28 -15.08 1.92
C LEU A 267 2.36 -15.04 3.46
N ILE A 268 3.54 -15.13 4.04
CA ILE A 268 3.71 -15.00 5.51
C ILE A 268 3.19 -13.65 5.98
N TYR A 269 3.56 -12.54 5.31
CA TYR A 269 3.08 -11.21 5.66
C TYR A 269 1.57 -11.05 5.45
N ALA A 270 1.03 -11.59 4.35
CA ALA A 270 -0.40 -11.55 4.08
C ALA A 270 -1.21 -12.36 5.11
N VAL A 271 -0.77 -13.58 5.46
CA VAL A 271 -1.43 -14.41 6.47
C VAL A 271 -1.36 -13.78 7.85
N ALA A 272 -0.19 -13.25 8.25
CA ALA A 272 -0.05 -12.53 9.52
C ALA A 272 -1.00 -11.33 9.59
N GLN A 273 -1.11 -10.55 8.50
CA GLN A 273 -2.06 -9.43 8.43
C GLN A 273 -3.52 -9.93 8.41
N ALA A 274 -3.84 -11.03 7.76
CA ALA A 274 -5.19 -11.59 7.74
C ALA A 274 -5.66 -11.99 9.15
N LEU A 275 -4.79 -12.62 9.92
CA LEU A 275 -5.07 -12.97 11.31
C LEU A 275 -5.29 -11.72 12.16
N LEU A 276 -4.42 -10.71 12.03
CA LEU A 276 -4.60 -9.45 12.75
C LEU A 276 -5.88 -8.72 12.30
N SER A 277 -6.14 -8.66 10.99
CA SER A 277 -7.34 -8.02 10.43
C SER A 277 -8.63 -8.69 10.92
N TYR A 278 -8.64 -10.02 11.04
CA TYR A 278 -9.76 -10.74 11.63
C TYR A 278 -10.06 -10.25 13.06
N VAL A 279 -9.03 -10.12 13.90
CA VAL A 279 -9.19 -9.60 15.27
C VAL A 279 -9.62 -8.12 15.27
N VAL A 280 -9.08 -7.29 14.35
CA VAL A 280 -9.49 -5.88 14.20
C VAL A 280 -10.97 -5.76 13.86
N ILE A 281 -11.48 -6.64 12.98
CA ILE A 281 -12.86 -6.60 12.50
C ILE A 281 -13.84 -7.10 13.56
N THR A 282 -13.49 -8.16 14.30
CA THR A 282 -14.41 -8.88 15.21
C THR A 282 -14.21 -8.57 16.67
N GLY A 283 -12.98 -8.15 17.06
CA GLY A 283 -12.60 -7.92 18.46
C GLY A 283 -12.80 -6.47 18.91
N ASN A 284 -12.70 -6.29 20.22
CA ASN A 284 -12.58 -4.97 20.83
C ASN A 284 -11.12 -4.46 20.79
N PHE A 285 -10.90 -3.22 21.24
CA PHE A 285 -9.57 -2.59 21.20
C PHE A 285 -8.52 -3.36 22.03
N VAL A 286 -8.88 -3.94 23.16
CA VAL A 286 -7.97 -4.73 24.00
C VAL A 286 -7.52 -5.99 23.27
N ASN A 287 -8.44 -6.72 22.63
CA ASN A 287 -8.12 -7.91 21.84
C ASN A 287 -7.14 -7.57 20.69
N VAL A 288 -7.33 -6.42 20.04
CA VAL A 288 -6.46 -5.94 18.97
C VAL A 288 -5.07 -5.64 19.51
N LEU A 289 -4.95 -4.96 20.66
CA LEU A 289 -3.65 -4.68 21.29
C LEU A 289 -2.91 -5.96 21.67
N ILE A 290 -3.62 -6.97 22.19
CA ILE A 290 -3.04 -8.27 22.52
C ILE A 290 -2.53 -8.96 21.25
N ALA A 291 -3.35 -9.04 20.21
CA ALA A 291 -2.96 -9.67 18.94
C ALA A 291 -1.77 -8.96 18.29
N PHE A 292 -1.78 -7.63 18.29
CA PHE A 292 -0.66 -6.81 17.79
C PHE A 292 0.62 -7.01 18.61
N GLY A 293 0.49 -7.06 19.96
CA GLY A 293 1.61 -7.34 20.86
C GLY A 293 2.22 -8.72 20.61
N ILE A 294 1.39 -9.75 20.39
CA ILE A 294 1.86 -11.10 20.03
C ILE A 294 2.60 -11.06 18.69
N ALA A 295 2.05 -10.39 17.68
CA ALA A 295 2.70 -10.23 16.37
C ALA A 295 4.05 -9.52 16.49
N LEU A 296 4.14 -8.47 17.31
CA LEU A 296 5.39 -7.75 17.58
C LEU A 296 6.42 -8.63 18.27
N VAL A 297 6.02 -9.41 19.30
CA VAL A 297 6.92 -10.34 20.00
C VAL A 297 7.46 -11.40 19.06
N ILE A 298 6.58 -12.00 18.22
CA ILE A 298 7.01 -12.98 17.21
C ILE A 298 7.99 -12.34 16.23
N TYR A 299 7.70 -11.14 15.74
CA TYR A 299 8.56 -10.40 14.81
C TYR A 299 9.95 -10.16 15.43
N LEU A 300 9.99 -9.65 16.67
CA LEU A 300 11.24 -9.41 17.40
C LEU A 300 12.02 -10.69 17.65
N ALA A 301 11.36 -11.78 18.07
CA ALA A 301 11.99 -13.08 18.29
C ALA A 301 12.62 -13.64 16.99
N VAL A 302 11.93 -13.51 15.85
CA VAL A 302 12.48 -13.91 14.55
C VAL A 302 13.70 -13.05 14.20
N ARG A 303 13.60 -11.73 14.39
CA ARG A 303 14.68 -10.79 14.07
C ARG A 303 15.94 -11.06 14.91
N LEU A 304 15.77 -11.25 16.24
CA LEU A 304 16.84 -11.64 17.17
C LEU A 304 17.52 -12.96 16.75
N LYS A 305 16.72 -14.00 16.47
CA LYS A 305 17.23 -15.31 16.03
C LYS A 305 18.06 -15.22 14.73
N LEU A 306 17.77 -14.23 13.89
CA LEU A 306 18.46 -13.99 12.63
C LEU A 306 19.68 -13.07 12.76
N GLY A 307 19.95 -12.50 13.93
CA GLY A 307 21.07 -11.59 14.18
C GLY A 307 20.93 -10.24 13.48
N LEU A 308 19.72 -9.71 13.42
CA LEU A 308 19.40 -8.43 12.74
C LEU A 308 19.34 -7.22 13.71
N ASP A 309 19.98 -7.30 14.86
CA ASP A 309 19.93 -6.30 15.95
C ASP A 309 20.91 -5.14 15.77
#